data_d897ca3b4d361c1200e3c2adfac2c5f5
#
_entry.id   d897ca3b4d361c1200e3c2adfac2c5f5
#
_cell.length_a   1.000
_cell.length_b   1.000
_cell.length_c   1.000
_cell.angle_alpha   90.00
_cell.angle_beta   90.00
_cell.angle_gamma   90.00
#
_symmetry.space_group_name_H-M   'P 1'
#
loop_
_entity.id
_entity.type
_entity.pdbx_description
1 polymer ?
#
loop_
_entity_poly.entity_id
_entity_poly.type
_entity_poly.pdbx_seq_one_letter_code
_entity_poly.pdbx_strand_id
1 'polypeptide(L)'
;MSANMEQVVSHAKHRGFVFPGSEIYGGLANTWDYGPLGVELKNNVKKAWWKKFIQESPYNVGLDSAVLMNPRTWEASGHIGNFNDPMIDCKNCKARHRADKLIENALEEKGIEMVVDGLPFSKMEELIKEYDIACPDCGSKDFTGIRQFNLMFKTFQGVTESSTNEIFLRPETAQGIFVNFKNVQRTMRKKVPFGIAQIGKSFRNEITPGNFTFRTREFEQMELEFFCKPGEELKWFDYWKDYAKKWLLSLGMKEENLRLRDHSEEELSHYSNATTDFEYKFPFGWGELWGIASRTDFDLKRHMEYSGEDFTYHEQETNERYVPYCIEPSLGADRVTLAYLIDSYEEEALEDGTSRTVMHLHPALAPYKAAILPLSKKLSDGAREIFGELAQDFMVDFDETGSIGKRYRRQDEIGTPFCITYDFDSVEDKMVTVRDRDTMEQTRLPISDLKKFLEEKVQF
;
A
#
# COMPACT_ATOMS: atom_id res chain seq x y z
N MET A 1 -24.71 4.12 -2.03
CA MET A 1 -24.16 4.65 -0.74
C MET A 1 -22.74 4.16 -0.62
N SER A 2 -21.79 5.00 -0.20
CA SER A 2 -20.43 4.53 0.06
C SER A 2 -20.46 3.44 1.15
N ALA A 3 -19.75 2.33 0.93
CA ALA A 3 -19.66 1.24 1.90
C ALA A 3 -19.03 1.77 3.22
N ASN A 4 -19.55 1.32 4.35
CA ASN A 4 -18.89 1.58 5.62
C ASN A 4 -17.73 0.59 5.86
N MET A 5 -16.83 0.91 6.77
CA MET A 5 -15.65 0.09 7.04
C MET A 5 -16.01 -1.32 7.52
N GLU A 6 -17.08 -1.47 8.29
CA GLU A 6 -17.52 -2.76 8.81
C GLU A 6 -18.00 -3.69 7.69
N GLN A 7 -18.74 -3.17 6.71
CA GLN A 7 -19.18 -3.94 5.53
C GLN A 7 -17.98 -4.44 4.73
N VAL A 8 -17.02 -3.56 4.43
CA VAL A 8 -15.82 -3.93 3.65
C VAL A 8 -14.98 -4.98 4.39
N VAL A 9 -14.74 -4.78 5.70
CA VAL A 9 -13.97 -5.73 6.52
C VAL A 9 -14.67 -7.08 6.62
N SER A 10 -15.99 -7.07 6.84
CA SER A 10 -16.80 -8.30 6.89
C SER A 10 -16.74 -9.05 5.55
N HIS A 11 -16.92 -8.34 4.45
CA HIS A 11 -16.83 -8.90 3.11
C HIS A 11 -15.44 -9.48 2.84
N ALA A 12 -14.38 -8.72 3.12
CA ALA A 12 -13.00 -9.15 2.91
C ALA A 12 -12.66 -10.45 3.68
N LYS A 13 -13.14 -10.57 4.93
CA LYS A 13 -12.98 -11.80 5.74
C LYS A 13 -13.74 -12.98 5.16
N HIS A 14 -15.03 -12.79 4.85
CA HIS A 14 -15.89 -13.87 4.37
C HIS A 14 -15.52 -14.37 2.97
N ARG A 15 -14.91 -13.53 2.14
CA ARG A 15 -14.53 -13.88 0.77
C ARG A 15 -13.05 -14.25 0.62
N GLY A 16 -12.29 -14.28 1.71
CA GLY A 16 -10.91 -14.76 1.69
C GLY A 16 -9.90 -13.75 1.14
N PHE A 17 -10.20 -12.46 1.27
CA PHE A 17 -9.21 -11.41 0.99
C PHE A 17 -8.26 -11.22 2.17
N VAL A 18 -8.77 -11.14 3.39
CA VAL A 18 -7.96 -10.88 4.58
C VAL A 18 -8.53 -11.65 5.77
N PHE A 19 -7.65 -12.26 6.57
CA PHE A 19 -8.00 -12.95 7.81
C PHE A 19 -7.30 -12.29 9.00
N PRO A 20 -7.86 -12.37 10.23
CA PRO A 20 -7.13 -12.00 11.44
C PRO A 20 -5.87 -12.87 11.59
N GLY A 21 -4.72 -12.23 11.79
CA GLY A 21 -3.46 -12.96 11.95
C GLY A 21 -3.46 -13.85 13.19
N SER A 22 -3.11 -15.12 13.04
CA SER A 22 -3.08 -16.13 14.14
C SER A 22 -4.41 -16.28 14.87
N GLU A 23 -5.54 -16.21 14.16
CA GLU A 23 -6.90 -16.20 14.71
C GLU A 23 -7.19 -17.38 15.66
N ILE A 24 -6.68 -18.57 15.34
CA ILE A 24 -6.89 -19.79 16.15
C ILE A 24 -6.30 -19.69 17.57
N TYR A 25 -5.41 -18.72 17.82
CA TYR A 25 -4.81 -18.44 19.13
C TYR A 25 -5.37 -17.13 19.74
N GLY A 26 -6.49 -16.61 19.23
CA GLY A 26 -7.08 -15.35 19.67
C GLY A 26 -6.54 -14.12 18.97
N GLY A 27 -5.68 -14.31 17.98
CA GLY A 27 -5.13 -13.23 17.17
C GLY A 27 -4.00 -12.44 17.84
N LEU A 28 -3.44 -11.50 17.09
CA LEU A 28 -2.53 -10.47 17.58
C LEU A 28 -3.09 -9.11 17.14
N ALA A 29 -3.11 -8.15 18.07
CA ALA A 29 -3.78 -6.86 17.87
C ALA A 29 -3.38 -6.19 16.54
N ASN A 30 -4.38 -5.96 15.71
CA ASN A 30 -4.29 -5.39 14.36
C ASN A 30 -3.20 -6.00 13.47
N THR A 31 -3.09 -7.32 13.50
CA THR A 31 -2.26 -8.13 12.60
C THR A 31 -3.17 -8.91 11.66
N TRP A 32 -2.86 -8.90 10.38
CA TRP A 32 -3.70 -9.42 9.32
C TRP A 32 -2.91 -10.31 8.36
N ASP A 33 -3.52 -11.42 7.97
CA ASP A 33 -3.02 -12.31 6.93
C ASP A 33 -3.80 -12.07 5.63
N TYR A 34 -3.10 -11.88 4.51
CA TYR A 34 -3.76 -11.86 3.21
C TYR A 34 -4.15 -13.28 2.82
N GLY A 35 -5.45 -13.51 2.65
CA GLY A 35 -6.00 -14.79 2.21
C GLY A 35 -5.74 -15.03 0.70
N PRO A 36 -6.28 -16.13 0.15
CA PRO A 36 -6.03 -16.53 -1.24
C PRO A 36 -6.36 -15.46 -2.27
N LEU A 37 -7.46 -14.72 -2.09
CA LEU A 37 -7.83 -13.63 -3.00
C LEU A 37 -7.06 -12.34 -2.70
N GLY A 38 -6.78 -12.08 -1.45
CA GLY A 38 -6.05 -10.89 -1.02
C GLY A 38 -4.61 -10.88 -1.47
N VAL A 39 -3.92 -12.02 -1.42
CA VAL A 39 -2.53 -12.13 -1.89
C VAL A 39 -2.44 -11.91 -3.40
N GLU A 40 -3.39 -12.42 -4.18
CA GLU A 40 -3.42 -12.19 -5.63
C GLU A 40 -3.72 -10.72 -5.97
N LEU A 41 -4.71 -10.10 -5.30
CA LEU A 41 -4.99 -8.67 -5.47
C LEU A 41 -3.75 -7.82 -5.14
N LYS A 42 -3.13 -8.03 -3.99
CA LYS A 42 -1.93 -7.29 -3.57
C LYS A 42 -0.75 -7.51 -4.52
N ASN A 43 -0.55 -8.75 -4.99
CA ASN A 43 0.49 -9.05 -5.97
C ASN A 43 0.22 -8.36 -7.31
N ASN A 44 -1.04 -8.29 -7.76
CA ASN A 44 -1.40 -7.58 -8.98
C ASN A 44 -1.15 -6.07 -8.85
N VAL A 45 -1.46 -5.46 -7.69
CA VAL A 45 -1.11 -4.06 -7.41
C VAL A 45 0.40 -3.82 -7.48
N LYS A 46 1.19 -4.69 -6.84
CA LYS A 46 2.66 -4.60 -6.88
C LYS A 46 3.22 -4.80 -8.29
N LYS A 47 2.67 -5.74 -9.07
CA LYS A 47 3.06 -5.97 -10.47
C LYS A 47 2.74 -4.76 -11.34
N ALA A 48 1.56 -4.14 -11.17
CA ALA A 48 1.17 -2.95 -11.90
C ALA A 48 2.12 -1.78 -11.58
N TRP A 49 2.47 -1.58 -10.31
CA TRP A 49 3.43 -0.56 -9.90
C TRP A 49 4.83 -0.83 -10.49
N TRP A 50 5.32 -2.07 -10.36
CA TRP A 50 6.64 -2.46 -10.90
C TRP A 50 6.71 -2.28 -12.41
N LYS A 51 5.67 -2.69 -13.13
CA LYS A 51 5.59 -2.48 -14.58
C LYS A 51 5.69 -0.99 -14.92
N LYS A 52 4.88 -0.16 -14.24
CA LYS A 52 4.78 1.26 -14.55
C LYS A 52 6.01 2.05 -14.15
N PHE A 53 6.48 1.86 -12.90
CA PHE A 53 7.56 2.68 -12.34
C PHE A 53 8.96 2.16 -12.68
N ILE A 54 9.13 0.89 -13.02
CA ILE A 54 10.44 0.32 -13.31
C ILE A 54 10.54 -0.15 -14.77
N GLN A 55 9.68 -1.07 -15.19
CA GLN A 55 9.80 -1.70 -16.52
C GLN A 55 9.58 -0.71 -17.65
N GLU A 56 8.58 0.15 -17.58
CA GLU A 56 8.26 1.17 -18.59
C GLU A 56 9.08 2.45 -18.45
N SER A 57 9.84 2.61 -17.36
CA SER A 57 10.65 3.79 -17.11
C SER A 57 12.05 3.64 -17.71
N PRO A 58 12.53 4.59 -18.53
CA PRO A 58 13.91 4.58 -19.01
C PRO A 58 14.93 4.94 -17.92
N TYR A 59 14.46 5.51 -16.80
CA TYR A 59 15.29 6.01 -15.72
C TYR A 59 15.55 4.98 -14.62
N ASN A 60 14.54 4.20 -14.27
CA ASN A 60 14.50 3.46 -13.01
C ASN A 60 15.05 2.04 -13.14
N VAL A 61 15.56 1.52 -12.02
CA VAL A 61 15.96 0.12 -11.86
C VAL A 61 15.46 -0.41 -10.51
N GLY A 62 15.34 -1.72 -10.39
CA GLY A 62 14.90 -2.36 -9.15
C GLY A 62 16.06 -2.74 -8.24
N LEU A 63 15.77 -2.81 -6.95
CA LEU A 63 16.65 -3.31 -5.89
C LEU A 63 15.81 -4.13 -4.90
N ASP A 64 16.42 -5.11 -4.28
CA ASP A 64 15.88 -5.80 -3.10
C ASP A 64 16.97 -5.86 -2.02
N SER A 65 16.95 -4.90 -1.11
CA SER A 65 17.89 -4.82 0.01
C SER A 65 17.42 -5.67 1.20
N ALA A 66 18.37 -6.12 2.01
CA ALA A 66 18.07 -6.91 3.19
C ALA A 66 17.23 -6.15 4.22
N VAL A 67 16.35 -6.87 4.94
CA VAL A 67 15.58 -6.32 6.07
C VAL A 67 16.52 -5.97 7.24
N LEU A 68 17.48 -6.86 7.52
CA LEU A 68 18.48 -6.68 8.57
C LEU A 68 19.67 -5.92 7.99
N MET A 69 19.94 -4.76 8.55
CA MET A 69 20.99 -3.85 8.10
C MET A 69 21.93 -3.50 9.26
N ASN A 70 23.12 -3.03 8.94
CA ASN A 70 24.04 -2.53 9.94
C ASN A 70 23.37 -1.41 10.76
N PRO A 71 23.38 -1.46 12.10
CA PRO A 71 22.77 -0.42 12.95
C PRO A 71 23.23 1.01 12.65
N ARG A 72 24.47 1.19 12.18
CA ARG A 72 24.98 2.51 11.76
C ARG A 72 24.19 3.15 10.63
N THR A 73 23.49 2.36 9.81
CA THR A 73 22.55 2.90 8.81
C THR A 73 21.45 3.72 9.47
N TRP A 74 20.93 3.22 10.60
CA TRP A 74 19.84 3.86 11.35
C TRP A 74 20.32 5.02 12.23
N GLU A 75 21.59 5.01 12.62
CA GLU A 75 22.27 6.16 13.23
C GLU A 75 22.44 7.28 12.20
N ALA A 76 22.95 6.96 11.02
CA ALA A 76 23.17 7.92 9.93
C ALA A 76 21.86 8.59 9.50
N SER A 77 20.80 7.82 9.27
CA SER A 77 19.49 8.33 8.88
C SER A 77 18.73 9.03 10.02
N GLY A 78 19.21 8.91 11.26
CA GLY A 78 18.58 9.53 12.43
C GLY A 78 17.43 8.73 13.07
N HIS A 79 17.08 7.54 12.55
CA HIS A 79 15.96 6.75 13.06
C HIS A 79 16.15 6.30 14.52
N ILE A 80 17.37 5.99 14.96
CA ILE A 80 17.62 5.59 16.35
C ILE A 80 17.29 6.73 17.32
N GLY A 81 17.62 7.98 16.94
CA GLY A 81 17.44 9.13 17.81
C GLY A 81 16.07 9.82 17.69
N ASN A 82 15.51 9.90 16.49
CA ASN A 82 14.42 10.83 16.19
C ASN A 82 13.14 10.14 15.71
N PHE A 83 13.14 8.84 15.45
CA PHE A 83 11.94 8.12 15.01
C PHE A 83 11.08 7.73 16.21
N ASN A 84 10.51 8.75 16.86
CA ASN A 84 9.79 8.61 18.12
C ASN A 84 8.43 9.27 18.05
N ASP A 85 7.41 8.60 18.62
CA ASP A 85 6.11 9.19 18.87
C ASP A 85 5.99 9.65 20.33
N PRO A 86 5.26 10.73 20.60
CA PRO A 86 4.93 11.14 21.96
C PRO A 86 3.89 10.19 22.56
N MET A 87 4.28 9.39 23.56
CA MET A 87 3.39 8.43 24.20
C MET A 87 2.92 8.90 25.56
N ILE A 88 1.63 8.75 25.84
CA ILE A 88 0.98 9.02 27.12
C ILE A 88 0.10 7.83 27.53
N ASP A 89 0.12 7.46 28.83
CA ASP A 89 -0.71 6.36 29.34
C ASP A 89 -1.84 6.94 30.21
N CYS A 90 -3.06 6.42 30.04
CA CYS A 90 -4.13 6.67 31.00
C CYS A 90 -3.86 5.90 32.30
N LYS A 91 -3.83 6.59 33.47
CA LYS A 91 -3.55 5.91 34.73
C LYS A 91 -4.69 5.02 35.20
N ASN A 92 -5.92 5.28 34.73
CA ASN A 92 -7.11 4.53 35.14
C ASN A 92 -7.22 3.20 34.36
N CYS A 93 -7.39 3.24 33.05
CA CYS A 93 -7.61 2.03 32.23
C CYS A 93 -6.32 1.43 31.64
N LYS A 94 -5.16 2.09 31.83
CA LYS A 94 -3.86 1.69 31.30
C LYS A 94 -3.76 1.71 29.76
N ALA A 95 -4.73 2.30 29.08
CA ALA A 95 -4.67 2.51 27.64
C ALA A 95 -3.52 3.46 27.28
N ARG A 96 -2.88 3.18 26.15
CA ARG A 96 -1.76 3.96 25.60
C ARG A 96 -2.23 4.73 24.41
N HIS A 97 -1.84 6.00 24.35
CA HIS A 97 -2.22 6.90 23.27
C HIS A 97 -0.98 7.63 22.73
N ARG A 98 -1.02 8.00 21.47
CA ARG A 98 -0.16 9.05 20.94
C ARG A 98 -0.71 10.37 21.48
N ALA A 99 0.13 11.12 22.19
CA ALA A 99 -0.31 12.36 22.83
C ALA A 99 -0.74 13.43 21.82
N ASP A 100 0.00 13.55 20.70
CA ASP A 100 -0.33 14.45 19.60
C ASP A 100 -1.73 14.15 19.02
N LYS A 101 -2.00 12.89 18.67
CA LYS A 101 -3.29 12.48 18.09
C LYS A 101 -4.45 12.54 19.10
N LEU A 102 -4.17 12.25 20.37
CA LEU A 102 -5.16 12.42 21.45
C LEU A 102 -5.62 13.87 21.55
N ILE A 103 -4.68 14.82 21.44
CA ILE A 103 -4.96 16.24 21.49
C ILE A 103 -5.66 16.71 20.22
N GLU A 104 -5.14 16.39 19.04
CA GLU A 104 -5.73 16.76 17.75
C GLU A 104 -7.19 16.32 17.64
N ASN A 105 -7.48 15.05 17.91
CA ASN A 105 -8.84 14.51 17.86
C ASN A 105 -9.78 15.22 18.84
N ALA A 106 -9.33 15.47 20.07
CA ALA A 106 -10.14 16.16 21.08
C ALA A 106 -10.36 17.64 20.73
N LEU A 107 -9.45 18.30 20.03
CA LEU A 107 -9.60 19.66 19.53
C LEU A 107 -10.54 19.72 18.33
N GLU A 108 -10.42 18.77 17.40
CA GLU A 108 -11.30 18.63 16.23
C GLU A 108 -12.77 18.45 16.65
N GLU A 109 -13.05 17.63 17.66
CA GLU A 109 -14.39 17.47 18.26
C GLU A 109 -14.95 18.80 18.79
N LYS A 110 -14.08 19.73 19.17
CA LYS A 110 -14.44 21.08 19.65
C LYS A 110 -14.45 22.12 18.52
N GLY A 111 -14.20 21.72 17.27
CA GLY A 111 -14.14 22.61 16.10
C GLY A 111 -12.87 23.45 16.05
N ILE A 112 -11.78 23.01 16.68
CA ILE A 112 -10.48 23.70 16.70
C ILE A 112 -9.52 22.88 15.83
N GLU A 113 -9.05 23.45 14.74
CA GLU A 113 -8.01 22.88 13.93
C GLU A 113 -6.64 23.34 14.45
N MET A 114 -5.79 22.40 14.87
CA MET A 114 -4.44 22.67 15.34
C MET A 114 -3.52 21.49 15.01
N VAL A 115 -2.38 21.76 14.44
CA VAL A 115 -1.30 20.78 14.25
C VAL A 115 -0.53 20.68 15.57
N VAL A 116 -0.54 19.51 16.18
CA VAL A 116 0.12 19.23 17.48
C VAL A 116 1.41 18.45 17.28
N ASP A 117 1.55 17.78 16.16
CA ASP A 117 2.78 17.05 15.82
C ASP A 117 3.99 17.98 15.83
N GLY A 118 5.11 17.53 16.43
CA GLY A 118 6.32 18.33 16.58
C GLY A 118 6.33 19.34 17.72
N LEU A 119 5.22 19.57 18.43
CA LEU A 119 5.23 20.44 19.60
C LEU A 119 6.05 19.87 20.77
N PRO A 120 6.67 20.72 21.61
CA PRO A 120 7.33 20.28 22.84
C PRO A 120 6.35 19.56 23.77
N PHE A 121 6.81 18.52 24.47
CA PHE A 121 5.96 17.74 25.39
C PHE A 121 5.29 18.59 26.47
N SER A 122 6.01 19.60 26.98
CA SER A 122 5.45 20.54 27.92
C SER A 122 4.23 21.27 27.36
N LYS A 123 4.27 21.65 26.08
CA LYS A 123 3.15 22.31 25.41
C LYS A 123 1.97 21.35 25.20
N MET A 124 2.25 20.12 24.80
CA MET A 124 1.21 19.08 24.70
C MET A 124 0.53 18.82 26.07
N GLU A 125 1.31 18.74 27.15
CA GLU A 125 0.77 18.59 28.52
C GLU A 125 -0.07 19.80 28.98
N GLU A 126 0.31 21.01 28.54
CA GLU A 126 -0.51 22.23 28.78
C GLU A 126 -1.85 22.13 28.02
N LEU A 127 -1.84 21.75 26.73
CA LEU A 127 -3.05 21.58 25.93
C LEU A 127 -4.00 20.53 26.51
N ILE A 128 -3.49 19.39 26.98
CA ILE A 128 -4.31 18.37 27.65
C ILE A 128 -5.07 18.96 28.86
N LYS A 129 -4.41 19.79 29.65
CA LYS A 129 -5.02 20.45 30.83
C LYS A 129 -5.96 21.60 30.43
N GLU A 130 -5.53 22.47 29.50
CA GLU A 130 -6.28 23.64 29.03
C GLU A 130 -7.62 23.25 28.43
N TYR A 131 -7.63 22.23 27.58
CA TYR A 131 -8.82 21.77 26.88
C TYR A 131 -9.56 20.65 27.61
N ASP A 132 -9.11 20.29 28.81
CA ASP A 132 -9.77 19.29 29.67
C ASP A 132 -9.95 17.94 28.97
N ILE A 133 -8.89 17.48 28.30
CA ILE A 133 -8.90 16.30 27.45
C ILE A 133 -9.00 15.03 28.28
N ALA A 134 -9.94 14.15 27.92
CA ALA A 134 -10.19 12.89 28.59
C ALA A 134 -9.71 11.70 27.74
N CYS A 135 -9.41 10.59 28.40
CA CYS A 135 -9.12 9.31 27.75
C CYS A 135 -10.35 8.83 26.96
N PRO A 136 -10.24 8.56 25.66
CA PRO A 136 -11.36 8.13 24.84
C PRO A 136 -11.93 6.76 25.26
N ASP A 137 -11.11 5.92 25.92
CA ASP A 137 -11.52 4.58 26.31
C ASP A 137 -12.30 4.55 27.64
N CYS A 138 -12.03 5.46 28.56
CA CYS A 138 -12.66 5.41 29.92
C CYS A 138 -13.10 6.75 30.49
N GLY A 139 -12.91 7.86 29.78
CA GLY A 139 -13.30 9.19 30.22
C GLY A 139 -12.43 9.80 31.35
N SER A 140 -11.40 9.09 31.82
CA SER A 140 -10.49 9.61 32.85
C SER A 140 -9.58 10.69 32.28
N LYS A 141 -9.28 11.72 33.12
CA LYS A 141 -8.35 12.80 32.80
C LYS A 141 -6.99 12.65 33.49
N ASP A 142 -6.77 11.53 34.17
CA ASP A 142 -5.52 11.27 34.86
C ASP A 142 -4.56 10.47 34.00
N PHE A 143 -3.58 11.20 33.45
CA PHE A 143 -2.57 10.66 32.56
C PHE A 143 -1.18 10.65 33.20
N THR A 144 -0.27 9.84 32.68
CA THR A 144 1.17 9.93 32.97
C THR A 144 1.78 11.18 32.33
N GLY A 145 3.04 11.48 32.60
CA GLY A 145 3.80 12.40 31.76
C GLY A 145 4.02 11.83 30.36
N ILE A 146 4.18 12.71 29.37
CA ILE A 146 4.49 12.34 28.00
C ILE A 146 5.95 11.88 27.91
N ARG A 147 6.19 10.79 27.19
CA ARG A 147 7.52 10.23 26.97
C ARG A 147 7.73 9.86 25.51
N GLN A 148 8.98 9.87 25.06
CA GLN A 148 9.34 9.38 23.74
C GLN A 148 9.19 7.86 23.67
N PHE A 149 8.62 7.38 22.58
CA PHE A 149 8.55 5.97 22.27
C PHE A 149 9.12 5.73 20.87
N ASN A 150 10.29 5.08 20.78
CA ASN A 150 10.91 4.78 19.51
C ASN A 150 10.16 3.67 18.79
N LEU A 151 9.80 3.91 17.52
CA LEU A 151 9.00 3.01 16.70
C LEU A 151 9.80 1.86 16.07
N MET A 152 11.12 1.81 16.23
CA MET A 152 11.92 0.73 15.69
C MET A 152 11.77 -0.56 16.51
N PHE A 153 11.48 -1.67 15.83
CA PHE A 153 11.60 -2.99 16.46
C PHE A 153 13.07 -3.36 16.63
N LYS A 154 13.42 -3.75 17.85
CA LYS A 154 14.75 -4.24 18.21
C LYS A 154 14.77 -5.75 18.27
N THR A 155 15.89 -6.35 17.87
CA THR A 155 16.19 -7.75 18.06
C THR A 155 17.70 -7.93 18.24
N PHE A 156 18.17 -9.16 18.38
CA PHE A 156 19.59 -9.45 18.59
C PHE A 156 20.10 -10.45 17.55
N GLN A 157 21.32 -10.21 17.08
CA GLN A 157 22.01 -11.14 16.20
C GLN A 157 22.98 -12.00 17.02
N GLY A 158 22.97 -13.31 16.79
CA GLY A 158 23.83 -14.26 17.50
C GLY A 158 23.18 -14.86 18.74
N VAL A 159 24.00 -15.46 19.61
CA VAL A 159 23.54 -16.30 20.74
C VAL A 159 23.35 -15.54 22.06
N THR A 160 23.80 -14.30 22.15
CA THR A 160 23.72 -13.48 23.37
C THR A 160 22.96 -12.17 23.12
N GLU A 161 22.07 -11.85 24.05
CA GLU A 161 21.38 -10.57 24.09
C GLU A 161 22.28 -9.52 24.77
N SER A 162 23.06 -8.81 23.97
CA SER A 162 23.92 -7.71 24.44
C SER A 162 23.75 -6.50 23.53
N SER A 163 24.05 -5.32 24.05
CA SER A 163 23.97 -4.07 23.28
C SER A 163 24.86 -4.06 22.02
N THR A 164 25.92 -4.87 22.03
CA THR A 164 26.83 -5.02 20.87
C THR A 164 26.22 -5.87 19.75
N ASN A 165 25.20 -6.66 20.06
CA ASN A 165 24.51 -7.55 19.12
C ASN A 165 23.10 -7.04 18.76
N GLU A 166 22.73 -5.85 19.24
CA GLU A 166 21.44 -5.23 18.93
C GLU A 166 21.35 -4.85 17.45
N ILE A 167 20.29 -5.29 16.81
CA ILE A 167 19.93 -4.92 15.44
C ILE A 167 18.46 -4.52 15.39
N PHE A 168 18.07 -3.90 14.27
CA PHE A 168 16.72 -3.39 14.09
C PHE A 168 16.07 -3.98 12.86
N LEU A 169 14.75 -4.21 12.93
CA LEU A 169 13.95 -4.42 11.72
C LEU A 169 13.77 -3.07 11.04
N ARG A 170 14.00 -3.01 9.73
CA ARG A 170 13.92 -1.75 8.99
C ARG A 170 12.54 -1.11 9.10
N PRO A 171 12.42 0.20 9.42
CA PRO A 171 11.15 0.91 9.49
C PRO A 171 10.70 1.45 8.12
N GLU A 172 11.60 1.41 7.11
CA GLU A 172 11.38 1.83 5.73
C GLU A 172 12.35 1.12 4.77
N THR A 173 12.01 1.11 3.50
CA THR A 173 12.88 0.53 2.46
C THR A 173 13.87 1.53 1.88
N ALA A 174 13.67 2.84 2.06
CA ALA A 174 14.47 3.92 1.49
C ALA A 174 15.96 3.82 1.82
N GLN A 175 16.32 3.55 3.08
CA GLN A 175 17.72 3.53 3.52
C GLN A 175 18.53 2.41 2.84
N GLY A 176 17.87 1.28 2.52
CA GLY A 176 18.49 0.23 1.73
C GLY A 176 18.85 0.68 0.31
N ILE A 177 18.11 1.62 -0.24
CA ILE A 177 18.38 2.22 -1.54
C ILE A 177 19.56 3.20 -1.43
N PHE A 178 19.55 4.12 -0.46
CA PHE A 178 20.62 5.11 -0.29
C PHE A 178 22.00 4.46 -0.09
N VAL A 179 22.11 3.45 0.77
CA VAL A 179 23.41 2.77 1.00
C VAL A 179 23.91 2.00 -0.22
N ASN A 180 23.01 1.67 -1.16
CA ASN A 180 23.36 0.99 -2.41
C ASN A 180 23.48 1.93 -3.62
N PHE A 181 23.33 3.24 -3.44
CA PHE A 181 23.37 4.24 -4.53
C PHE A 181 24.56 4.03 -5.47
N LYS A 182 25.80 4.03 -4.93
CA LYS A 182 27.02 3.85 -5.75
C LYS A 182 27.11 2.46 -6.39
N ASN A 183 26.68 1.42 -5.69
CA ASN A 183 26.70 0.07 -6.24
C ASN A 183 25.81 0.00 -7.49
N VAL A 184 24.58 0.50 -7.39
CA VAL A 184 23.62 0.50 -8.50
C VAL A 184 24.08 1.44 -9.63
N GLN A 185 24.46 2.68 -9.30
CA GLN A 185 24.93 3.66 -10.29
C GLN A 185 26.07 3.11 -11.14
N ARG A 186 27.07 2.48 -10.49
CA ARG A 186 28.25 1.94 -11.16
C ARG A 186 27.92 0.68 -11.96
N THR A 187 27.24 -0.29 -11.37
CA THR A 187 26.98 -1.60 -12.01
C THR A 187 25.99 -1.49 -13.16
N MET A 188 25.00 -0.61 -13.02
CA MET A 188 24.00 -0.33 -14.06
C MET A 188 24.41 0.78 -15.02
N ARG A 189 25.58 1.43 -14.79
CA ARG A 189 26.10 2.55 -15.59
C ARG A 189 25.10 3.69 -15.74
N LYS A 190 24.33 3.95 -14.68
CA LYS A 190 23.30 4.98 -14.69
C LYS A 190 23.91 6.38 -14.64
N LYS A 191 23.33 7.28 -15.43
CA LYS A 191 23.57 8.72 -15.36
C LYS A 191 22.41 9.37 -14.61
N VAL A 192 22.67 10.43 -13.87
CA VAL A 192 21.63 11.30 -13.30
C VAL A 192 20.92 12.04 -14.44
N PRO A 193 19.55 12.08 -14.49
CA PRO A 193 18.65 11.55 -13.49
C PRO A 193 18.39 10.04 -13.62
N PHE A 194 18.29 9.32 -12.49
CA PHE A 194 17.86 7.93 -12.45
C PHE A 194 17.23 7.58 -11.10
N GLY A 195 16.42 6.53 -11.07
CA GLY A 195 15.77 6.06 -9.87
C GLY A 195 16.14 4.62 -9.51
N ILE A 196 16.07 4.33 -8.22
CA ILE A 196 16.18 2.99 -7.67
C ILE A 196 14.91 2.70 -6.88
N ALA A 197 14.24 1.61 -7.22
CA ALA A 197 12.95 1.27 -6.64
C ALA A 197 13.00 -0.07 -5.91
N GLN A 198 12.22 -0.19 -4.85
CA GLN A 198 12.10 -1.40 -4.05
C GLN A 198 10.66 -1.65 -3.62
N ILE A 199 10.26 -2.92 -3.61
CA ILE A 199 9.08 -3.40 -2.88
C ILE A 199 9.58 -4.27 -1.72
N GLY A 200 9.17 -3.98 -0.51
CA GLY A 200 9.65 -4.75 0.63
C GLY A 200 8.91 -4.52 1.93
N LYS A 201 9.03 -5.49 2.83
CA LYS A 201 8.51 -5.41 4.19
C LYS A 201 9.23 -4.35 5.00
N SER A 202 8.44 -3.61 5.79
CA SER A 202 8.90 -2.65 6.80
C SER A 202 8.12 -2.84 8.10
N PHE A 203 8.70 -2.39 9.21
CA PHE A 203 8.22 -2.68 10.55
C PHE A 203 8.25 -1.43 11.41
N ARG A 204 7.09 -1.04 11.97
CA ARG A 204 6.98 0.08 12.90
C ARG A 204 6.20 -0.36 14.13
N ASN A 205 6.79 -0.25 15.29
CA ASN A 205 6.14 -0.63 16.55
C ASN A 205 5.09 0.42 16.95
N GLU A 206 4.06 0.56 16.12
CA GLU A 206 2.98 1.53 16.28
C GLU A 206 2.33 1.43 17.67
N ILE A 207 2.11 2.58 18.30
CA ILE A 207 1.44 2.68 19.61
C ILE A 207 -0.03 2.32 19.46
N THR A 208 -0.69 2.87 18.44
CA THR A 208 -2.12 2.70 18.15
C THR A 208 -2.33 2.18 16.72
N PRO A 209 -2.01 0.89 16.45
CA PRO A 209 -2.37 0.30 15.17
C PRO A 209 -3.89 0.19 15.05
N GLY A 210 -4.43 0.32 13.83
CA GLY A 210 -5.88 0.33 13.67
C GLY A 210 -6.34 0.49 12.24
N ASN A 211 -7.65 0.65 12.07
CA ASN A 211 -8.30 0.82 10.77
C ASN A 211 -7.96 -0.28 9.78
N PHE A 212 -8.12 -1.56 10.22
CA PHE A 212 -7.87 -2.75 9.42
C PHE A 212 -6.42 -2.79 8.92
N THR A 213 -6.16 -2.94 7.60
CA THR A 213 -4.81 -2.97 7.04
C THR A 213 -4.20 -1.58 6.79
N PHE A 214 -4.87 -0.50 7.21
CA PHE A 214 -4.38 0.87 7.04
C PHE A 214 -3.15 1.19 7.90
N ARG A 215 -3.17 0.79 9.19
CA ARG A 215 -2.06 1.02 10.11
C ARG A 215 -1.73 -0.24 10.91
N THR A 216 -0.72 -0.95 10.46
CA THR A 216 -0.24 -2.21 11.03
C THR A 216 1.22 -2.06 11.46
N ARG A 217 1.72 -2.99 12.27
CA ARG A 217 3.13 -2.98 12.71
C ARG A 217 4.08 -3.61 11.71
N GLU A 218 3.57 -4.48 10.85
CA GLU A 218 4.23 -5.09 9.72
C GLU A 218 3.47 -4.74 8.46
N PHE A 219 4.11 -4.12 7.48
CA PHE A 219 3.50 -3.67 6.23
C PHE A 219 4.48 -3.78 5.08
N GLU A 220 4.04 -3.51 3.88
CA GLU A 220 4.86 -3.55 2.67
C GLU A 220 4.85 -2.18 1.99
N GLN A 221 6.05 -1.67 1.67
CA GLN A 221 6.23 -0.41 0.96
C GLN A 221 6.65 -0.67 -0.49
N MET A 222 6.25 0.23 -1.36
CA MET A 222 6.71 0.38 -2.73
C MET A 222 7.34 1.77 -2.82
N GLU A 223 8.65 1.86 -2.79
CA GLU A 223 9.40 3.11 -2.74
C GLU A 223 10.29 3.26 -3.96
N LEU A 224 10.37 4.48 -4.46
CA LEU A 224 11.27 4.92 -5.51
C LEU A 224 12.09 6.09 -4.98
N GLU A 225 13.42 5.94 -4.98
CA GLU A 225 14.34 7.03 -4.73
C GLU A 225 14.88 7.52 -6.09
N PHE A 226 14.40 8.67 -6.53
CA PHE A 226 14.74 9.23 -7.83
C PHE A 226 15.76 10.35 -7.66
N PHE A 227 16.96 10.11 -8.15
CA PHE A 227 18.11 11.01 -8.01
C PHE A 227 18.19 11.98 -9.19
N CYS A 228 18.25 13.27 -8.90
CA CYS A 228 18.32 14.33 -9.89
C CYS A 228 19.41 15.36 -9.57
N LYS A 229 19.70 16.25 -10.52
CA LYS A 229 20.63 17.37 -10.32
C LYS A 229 20.01 18.39 -9.37
N PRO A 230 20.79 18.93 -8.39
CA PRO A 230 20.34 20.04 -7.56
C PRO A 230 19.85 21.23 -8.43
N GLY A 231 18.68 21.77 -8.07
CA GLY A 231 17.99 22.82 -8.83
C GLY A 231 16.97 22.28 -9.86
N GLU A 232 16.90 20.95 -10.09
CA GLU A 232 15.88 20.31 -10.92
C GLU A 232 14.81 19.57 -10.10
N GLU A 233 14.97 19.51 -8.78
CA GLU A 233 14.15 18.68 -7.89
C GLU A 233 12.66 19.02 -7.95
N LEU A 234 12.28 20.29 -8.01
CA LEU A 234 10.86 20.67 -8.07
C LEU A 234 10.20 20.26 -9.40
N LYS A 235 10.94 20.29 -10.49
CA LYS A 235 10.47 19.78 -11.79
C LYS A 235 10.18 18.28 -11.72
N TRP A 236 11.09 17.50 -11.11
CA TRP A 236 10.91 16.06 -10.97
C TRP A 236 9.86 15.71 -9.91
N PHE A 237 9.72 16.53 -8.89
CA PHE A 237 8.66 16.43 -7.89
C PHE A 237 7.28 16.53 -8.56
N ASP A 238 7.05 17.56 -9.38
CA ASP A 238 5.78 17.70 -10.11
C ASP A 238 5.56 16.58 -11.14
N TYR A 239 6.62 16.13 -11.80
CA TYR A 239 6.55 14.99 -12.71
C TYR A 239 6.05 13.72 -12.00
N TRP A 240 6.62 13.39 -10.84
CA TRP A 240 6.23 12.19 -10.10
C TRP A 240 4.85 12.31 -9.46
N LYS A 241 4.42 13.49 -9.05
CA LYS A 241 3.04 13.75 -8.60
C LYS A 241 2.03 13.42 -9.71
N ASP A 242 2.22 13.97 -10.89
CA ASP A 242 1.32 13.74 -12.03
C ASP A 242 1.35 12.27 -12.48
N TYR A 243 2.54 11.65 -12.48
CA TYR A 243 2.72 10.25 -12.86
C TYR A 243 2.01 9.30 -11.89
N ALA A 244 2.14 9.53 -10.58
CA ALA A 244 1.50 8.76 -9.54
C ALA A 244 -0.04 8.88 -9.61
N LYS A 245 -0.58 10.10 -9.78
CA LYS A 245 -2.02 10.33 -9.94
C LYS A 245 -2.58 9.55 -11.12
N LYS A 246 -1.94 9.66 -12.29
CA LYS A 246 -2.37 8.95 -13.50
C LYS A 246 -2.37 7.44 -13.31
N TRP A 247 -1.38 6.90 -12.62
CA TRP A 247 -1.32 5.46 -12.33
C TRP A 247 -2.48 5.01 -11.44
N LEU A 248 -2.78 5.72 -10.34
CA LEU A 248 -3.90 5.38 -9.45
C LEU A 248 -5.23 5.35 -10.21
N LEU A 249 -5.51 6.40 -11.01
CA LEU A 249 -6.74 6.53 -11.78
C LEU A 249 -6.85 5.48 -12.89
N SER A 250 -5.72 5.13 -13.55
CA SER A 250 -5.70 4.13 -14.63
C SER A 250 -6.09 2.72 -14.17
N LEU A 251 -6.02 2.46 -12.86
CA LEU A 251 -6.39 1.19 -12.25
C LEU A 251 -7.77 1.25 -11.55
N GLY A 252 -8.56 2.27 -11.86
CA GLY A 252 -9.96 2.35 -11.44
C GLY A 252 -10.22 3.07 -10.11
N MET A 253 -9.20 3.72 -9.52
CA MET A 253 -9.44 4.56 -8.35
C MET A 253 -10.28 5.78 -8.73
N LYS A 254 -11.33 6.06 -7.97
CA LYS A 254 -12.24 7.19 -8.23
C LYS A 254 -11.59 8.50 -7.86
N GLU A 255 -11.56 9.46 -8.80
CA GLU A 255 -10.89 10.74 -8.59
C GLU A 255 -11.52 11.57 -7.47
N GLU A 256 -12.83 11.47 -7.26
CA GLU A 256 -13.55 12.14 -6.18
C GLU A 256 -13.18 11.63 -4.78
N ASN A 257 -12.53 10.48 -4.69
CA ASN A 257 -12.02 9.91 -3.45
C ASN A 257 -10.54 10.22 -3.21
N LEU A 258 -9.90 10.98 -4.11
CA LEU A 258 -8.51 11.40 -4.01
C LEU A 258 -8.39 12.91 -3.84
N ARG A 259 -7.47 13.36 -3.00
CA ARG A 259 -7.01 14.74 -2.98
C ARG A 259 -5.49 14.82 -2.78
N LEU A 260 -4.89 15.90 -3.24
CA LEU A 260 -3.50 16.22 -2.96
C LEU A 260 -3.46 17.26 -1.84
N ARG A 261 -2.61 17.02 -0.84
CA ARG A 261 -2.35 17.94 0.26
C ARG A 261 -0.86 18.27 0.30
N ASP A 262 -0.53 19.48 -0.11
CA ASP A 262 0.83 19.98 0.01
C ASP A 262 1.11 20.35 1.47
N HIS A 263 2.28 20.00 1.98
CA HIS A 263 2.71 20.38 3.33
C HIS A 263 3.11 21.85 3.36
N SER A 264 2.74 22.56 4.42
CA SER A 264 3.24 23.89 4.72
C SER A 264 4.71 23.83 5.13
N GLU A 265 5.42 24.97 5.08
CA GLU A 265 6.83 25.05 5.51
C GLU A 265 7.04 24.54 6.95
N GLU A 266 6.05 24.72 7.82
CA GLU A 266 6.07 24.29 9.23
C GLU A 266 5.89 22.78 9.40
N GLU A 267 5.23 22.11 8.44
CA GLU A 267 4.99 20.66 8.44
C GLU A 267 6.13 19.88 7.77
N LEU A 268 6.99 20.56 6.99
CA LEU A 268 8.07 19.87 6.27
C LEU A 268 9.03 19.19 7.24
N SER A 269 9.38 17.95 6.94
CA SER A 269 10.49 17.26 7.59
C SER A 269 11.79 18.03 7.37
N HIS A 270 12.69 17.98 8.33
CA HIS A 270 13.99 18.70 8.30
C HIS A 270 14.89 18.36 7.10
N TYR A 271 14.60 17.28 6.39
CA TYR A 271 15.31 16.83 5.18
C TYR A 271 14.60 17.20 3.88
N SER A 272 13.38 17.74 3.95
CA SER A 272 12.54 17.98 2.78
C SER A 272 12.36 19.47 2.51
N ASN A 273 12.35 19.86 1.23
CA ASN A 273 11.99 21.21 0.79
C ASN A 273 10.64 21.27 0.06
N ALA A 274 10.00 20.12 -0.18
CA ALA A 274 8.63 19.99 -0.69
C ALA A 274 8.11 18.61 -0.36
N THR A 275 6.85 18.53 0.10
CA THR A 275 6.15 17.25 0.35
C THR A 275 4.68 17.41 -0.03
N THR A 276 4.13 16.40 -0.70
CA THR A 276 2.70 16.30 -1.03
C THR A 276 2.22 14.91 -0.65
N ASP A 277 1.12 14.85 0.10
CA ASP A 277 0.39 13.61 0.33
C ASP A 277 -0.74 13.46 -0.68
N PHE A 278 -0.85 12.28 -1.28
CA PHE A 278 -2.10 11.81 -1.83
C PHE A 278 -2.91 11.25 -0.68
N GLU A 279 -4.04 11.84 -0.41
CA GLU A 279 -4.98 11.35 0.58
C GLU A 279 -6.18 10.70 -0.12
N TYR A 280 -6.60 9.56 0.41
CA TYR A 280 -7.79 8.85 -0.01
C TYR A 280 -8.89 8.99 1.04
N LYS A 281 -10.13 9.13 0.58
CA LYS A 281 -11.32 9.24 1.42
C LYS A 281 -11.78 7.86 1.89
N PHE A 282 -11.11 7.35 2.93
CA PHE A 282 -11.53 6.13 3.61
C PHE A 282 -12.86 6.33 4.36
N PRO A 283 -13.60 5.26 4.71
CA PRO A 283 -14.82 5.40 5.52
C PRO A 283 -14.61 6.03 6.91
N PHE A 284 -13.39 6.04 7.41
CA PHE A 284 -12.98 6.70 8.67
C PHE A 284 -12.43 8.12 8.48
N GLY A 285 -12.49 8.67 7.28
CA GLY A 285 -11.99 10.01 6.95
C GLY A 285 -10.85 10.01 5.94
N TRP A 286 -10.30 11.18 5.69
CA TRP A 286 -9.13 11.32 4.81
C TRP A 286 -7.89 10.69 5.46
N GLY A 287 -7.19 9.88 4.72
CA GLY A 287 -5.97 9.22 5.15
C GLY A 287 -4.92 9.22 4.06
N GLU A 288 -3.67 9.39 4.47
CA GLU A 288 -2.52 9.34 3.58
C GLU A 288 -2.43 7.99 2.88
N LEU A 289 -2.40 8.03 1.56
CA LEU A 289 -2.24 6.89 0.68
C LEU A 289 -0.82 6.80 0.13
N TRP A 290 -0.25 7.93 -0.30
CA TRP A 290 1.03 8.03 -0.96
C TRP A 290 1.71 9.36 -0.63
N GLY A 291 2.91 9.33 -0.08
CA GLY A 291 3.74 10.51 0.13
C GLY A 291 4.72 10.71 -1.04
N ILE A 292 4.86 11.93 -1.51
CA ILE A 292 5.95 12.31 -2.42
C ILE A 292 6.72 13.45 -1.76
N ALA A 293 8.02 13.23 -1.53
CA ALA A 293 8.90 14.17 -0.86
C ALA A 293 10.13 14.51 -1.72
N SER A 294 10.53 15.76 -1.71
CA SER A 294 11.85 16.19 -2.18
C SER A 294 12.80 16.23 -0.98
N ARG A 295 13.62 15.19 -0.85
CA ARG A 295 14.52 14.95 0.31
C ARG A 295 15.85 15.65 0.21
N THR A 296 16.06 16.46 -0.84
CA THR A 296 17.33 17.13 -1.13
C THR A 296 18.50 16.13 -1.21
N ASP A 297 19.69 16.48 -0.77
CA ASP A 297 20.86 15.59 -0.68
C ASP A 297 21.07 15.02 0.74
N PHE A 298 20.09 15.17 1.61
CA PHE A 298 20.20 14.86 3.03
C PHE A 298 20.72 13.45 3.29
N ASP A 299 20.01 12.42 2.79
CA ASP A 299 20.35 11.04 3.08
C ASP A 299 21.73 10.64 2.55
N LEU A 300 22.04 11.01 1.30
CA LEU A 300 23.35 10.72 0.73
C LEU A 300 24.47 11.38 1.52
N LYS A 301 24.32 12.65 1.93
CA LYS A 301 25.29 13.35 2.77
C LYS A 301 25.45 12.70 4.15
N ARG A 302 24.35 12.31 4.78
CA ARG A 302 24.40 11.61 6.06
C ARG A 302 25.18 10.30 5.96
N HIS A 303 24.93 9.50 4.92
CA HIS A 303 25.68 8.28 4.69
C HIS A 303 27.15 8.54 4.34
N MET A 304 27.47 9.60 3.60
CA MET A 304 28.89 10.03 3.40
C MET A 304 29.58 10.34 4.72
N GLU A 305 28.92 11.12 5.59
CA GLU A 305 29.47 11.54 6.89
C GLU A 305 29.74 10.33 7.79
N TYR A 306 28.80 9.38 7.87
CA TYR A 306 28.89 8.23 8.76
C TYR A 306 29.76 7.09 8.24
N SER A 307 29.83 6.90 6.93
CA SER A 307 30.60 5.83 6.31
C SER A 307 32.01 6.22 5.88
N GLY A 308 32.20 7.50 5.55
CA GLY A 308 33.42 7.99 4.90
C GLY A 308 33.46 7.74 3.39
N GLU A 309 32.41 7.13 2.81
CA GLU A 309 32.30 6.88 1.36
C GLU A 309 31.85 8.13 0.62
N ASP A 310 32.42 8.38 -0.58
CA ASP A 310 32.06 9.52 -1.42
C ASP A 310 30.88 9.16 -2.36
N PHE A 311 29.71 9.73 -2.15
CA PHE A 311 28.51 9.58 -3.01
C PHE A 311 28.39 10.71 -4.05
N THR A 312 29.40 11.56 -4.19
CA THR A 312 29.43 12.62 -5.22
C THR A 312 29.29 12.01 -6.62
N TYR A 313 28.38 12.55 -7.40
CA TYR A 313 28.23 12.26 -8.82
C TYR A 313 29.09 13.21 -9.64
N HIS A 314 29.81 12.68 -10.63
CA HIS A 314 30.57 13.47 -11.58
C HIS A 314 29.86 13.43 -12.93
N GLU A 315 29.30 14.56 -13.33
CA GLU A 315 28.68 14.78 -14.62
C GLU A 315 29.75 15.05 -15.68
N GLN A 316 30.00 14.07 -16.54
CA GLN A 316 31.10 14.12 -17.50
C GLN A 316 30.94 15.20 -18.57
N GLU A 317 29.69 15.52 -18.93
CA GLU A 317 29.37 16.47 -20.01
C GLU A 317 29.68 17.93 -19.60
N THR A 318 29.38 18.27 -18.35
CA THR A 318 29.63 19.63 -17.80
C THR A 318 30.89 19.70 -16.95
N ASN A 319 31.48 18.55 -16.59
CA ASN A 319 32.57 18.39 -15.64
C ASN A 319 32.23 18.90 -14.22
N GLU A 320 30.95 18.95 -13.89
CA GLU A 320 30.46 19.34 -12.56
C GLU A 320 30.47 18.15 -11.60
N ARG A 321 30.62 18.45 -10.33
CA ARG A 321 30.52 17.49 -9.24
C ARG A 321 29.49 17.94 -8.22
N TYR A 322 28.55 17.07 -7.86
CA TYR A 322 27.52 17.36 -6.88
C TYR A 322 27.03 16.09 -6.18
N VAL A 323 26.44 16.23 -5.01
CA VAL A 323 25.63 15.16 -4.38
C VAL A 323 24.23 15.29 -4.96
N PRO A 324 23.69 14.25 -5.59
CA PRO A 324 22.34 14.31 -6.18
C PRO A 324 21.26 14.61 -5.14
N TYR A 325 20.22 15.33 -5.56
CA TYR A 325 18.99 15.46 -4.80
C TYR A 325 18.09 14.27 -5.07
N CYS A 326 17.22 13.96 -4.13
CA CYS A 326 16.34 12.80 -4.19
C CYS A 326 14.87 13.22 -4.14
N ILE A 327 14.05 12.66 -5.04
CA ILE A 327 12.60 12.69 -4.98
C ILE A 327 12.13 11.27 -4.61
N GLU A 328 11.33 11.18 -3.55
CA GLU A 328 10.83 9.94 -2.98
C GLU A 328 9.31 9.82 -3.15
N PRO A 329 8.79 9.11 -4.14
CA PRO A 329 7.45 8.57 -4.12
C PRO A 329 7.39 7.30 -3.25
N SER A 330 6.73 7.38 -2.07
CA SER A 330 6.60 6.27 -1.11
C SER A 330 5.15 5.85 -0.91
N LEU A 331 4.79 4.64 -1.34
CA LEU A 331 3.44 4.10 -1.32
C LEU A 331 3.37 2.84 -0.45
N GLY A 332 2.41 2.80 0.48
CA GLY A 332 2.09 1.59 1.24
C GLY A 332 1.27 0.61 0.38
N ALA A 333 1.82 -0.58 0.09
CA ALA A 333 1.11 -1.61 -0.68
C ALA A 333 -0.19 -2.05 0.00
N ASP A 334 -0.19 -2.11 1.32
CA ASP A 334 -1.37 -2.49 2.11
C ASP A 334 -2.47 -1.43 2.06
N ARG A 335 -2.09 -0.13 2.16
CA ARG A 335 -3.04 0.99 2.10
C ARG A 335 -3.69 1.11 0.73
N VAL A 336 -2.91 1.03 -0.35
CA VAL A 336 -3.47 1.13 -1.71
C VAL A 336 -4.32 -0.08 -2.06
N THR A 337 -3.96 -1.29 -1.60
CA THR A 337 -4.80 -2.48 -1.75
C THR A 337 -6.13 -2.31 -1.01
N LEU A 338 -6.12 -1.75 0.21
CA LEU A 338 -7.33 -1.42 0.95
C LEU A 338 -8.18 -0.37 0.22
N ALA A 339 -7.56 0.67 -0.33
CA ALA A 339 -8.28 1.70 -1.09
C ALA A 339 -8.99 1.10 -2.32
N TYR A 340 -8.34 0.22 -3.08
CA TYR A 340 -8.98 -0.49 -4.19
C TYR A 340 -10.11 -1.42 -3.74
N LEU A 341 -9.97 -2.12 -2.60
CA LEU A 341 -11.06 -2.91 -2.03
C LEU A 341 -12.28 -2.06 -1.69
N ILE A 342 -12.06 -0.89 -1.08
CA ILE A 342 -13.14 0.04 -0.70
C ILE A 342 -13.80 0.64 -1.94
N ASP A 343 -13.02 1.13 -2.89
CA ASP A 343 -13.52 1.79 -4.11
C ASP A 343 -14.30 0.85 -5.01
N SER A 344 -13.96 -0.44 -4.99
CA SER A 344 -14.59 -1.46 -5.83
C SER A 344 -15.85 -2.08 -5.22
N TYR A 345 -16.07 -1.95 -3.91
CA TYR A 345 -17.22 -2.58 -3.24
C TYR A 345 -18.51 -1.83 -3.52
N GLU A 346 -19.53 -2.55 -3.99
CA GLU A 346 -20.86 -2.00 -4.20
C GLU A 346 -21.95 -3.03 -3.90
N GLU A 347 -23.05 -2.56 -3.28
CA GLU A 347 -24.31 -3.29 -3.18
C GLU A 347 -25.29 -2.68 -4.20
N GLU A 348 -25.45 -3.37 -5.33
CA GLU A 348 -26.32 -2.94 -6.41
C GLU A 348 -27.74 -3.45 -6.21
N ALA A 349 -28.73 -2.57 -6.35
CA ALA A 349 -30.14 -2.94 -6.47
C ALA A 349 -30.42 -3.41 -7.91
N LEU A 350 -31.14 -4.52 -8.04
CA LEU A 350 -31.54 -5.08 -9.33
C LEU A 350 -32.98 -4.73 -9.66
N GLU A 351 -33.33 -4.79 -10.95
CA GLU A 351 -34.67 -4.47 -11.46
C GLU A 351 -35.77 -5.38 -10.85
N ASP A 352 -35.44 -6.60 -10.47
CA ASP A 352 -36.34 -7.56 -9.83
C ASP A 352 -36.58 -7.31 -8.33
N GLY A 353 -36.00 -6.23 -7.79
CA GLY A 353 -36.09 -5.86 -6.37
C GLY A 353 -35.14 -6.62 -5.45
N THR A 354 -34.28 -7.47 -5.99
CA THR A 354 -33.19 -8.11 -5.25
C THR A 354 -31.92 -7.22 -5.26
N SER A 355 -30.89 -7.60 -4.53
CA SER A 355 -29.59 -6.95 -4.58
C SER A 355 -28.46 -7.92 -4.89
N ARG A 356 -27.34 -7.42 -5.41
CA ARG A 356 -26.09 -8.16 -5.50
C ARG A 356 -24.95 -7.36 -4.87
N THR A 357 -24.07 -8.05 -4.21
CA THR A 357 -22.76 -7.51 -3.83
C THR A 357 -21.80 -7.73 -4.99
N VAL A 358 -21.11 -6.68 -5.42
CA VAL A 358 -20.13 -6.75 -6.49
C VAL A 358 -18.85 -6.00 -6.11
N MET A 359 -17.72 -6.57 -6.51
CA MET A 359 -16.41 -5.93 -6.41
C MET A 359 -15.99 -5.46 -7.80
N HIS A 360 -16.13 -4.17 -8.08
CA HIS A 360 -15.78 -3.55 -9.37
C HIS A 360 -14.26 -3.35 -9.53
N LEU A 361 -13.48 -4.37 -9.21
CA LEU A 361 -12.03 -4.32 -9.38
C LEU A 361 -11.67 -4.16 -10.86
N HIS A 362 -10.71 -3.29 -11.15
CA HIS A 362 -10.12 -3.22 -12.48
C HIS A 362 -9.66 -4.62 -12.93
N PRO A 363 -9.94 -5.06 -14.17
CA PRO A 363 -9.63 -6.44 -14.59
C PRO A 363 -8.18 -6.85 -14.37
N ALA A 364 -7.24 -5.92 -14.54
CA ALA A 364 -5.83 -6.15 -14.25
C ALA A 364 -5.54 -6.43 -12.76
N LEU A 365 -6.31 -5.84 -11.83
CA LEU A 365 -6.16 -6.03 -10.39
C LEU A 365 -6.92 -7.23 -9.85
N ALA A 366 -8.00 -7.67 -10.52
CA ALA A 366 -8.83 -8.78 -10.08
C ALA A 366 -8.00 -10.04 -9.74
N PRO A 367 -8.29 -10.74 -8.61
CA PRO A 367 -7.59 -11.96 -8.24
C PRO A 367 -7.66 -13.03 -9.34
N TYR A 368 -8.85 -13.36 -9.79
CA TYR A 368 -9.08 -14.19 -10.96
C TYR A 368 -9.44 -13.32 -12.17
N LYS A 369 -8.83 -13.62 -13.32
CA LYS A 369 -9.08 -12.89 -14.58
C LYS A 369 -10.36 -13.38 -15.26
N ALA A 370 -10.66 -14.65 -15.07
CA ALA A 370 -11.89 -15.28 -15.52
C ALA A 370 -12.28 -16.46 -14.62
N ALA A 371 -13.55 -16.84 -14.67
CA ALA A 371 -14.03 -18.08 -14.07
C ALA A 371 -14.64 -18.98 -15.15
N ILE A 372 -14.25 -20.23 -15.21
CA ILE A 372 -14.74 -21.23 -16.15
C ILE A 372 -15.86 -22.04 -15.47
N LEU A 373 -17.05 -21.97 -16.05
CA LEU A 373 -18.29 -22.43 -15.44
C LEU A 373 -19.02 -23.41 -16.40
N PRO A 374 -18.87 -24.74 -16.25
CA PRO A 374 -19.67 -25.68 -17.05
C PRO A 374 -21.15 -25.52 -16.70
N LEU A 375 -22.05 -25.35 -17.68
CA LEU A 375 -23.48 -25.20 -17.45
C LEU A 375 -24.08 -26.39 -16.68
N SER A 376 -23.54 -27.58 -16.94
CA SER A 376 -23.89 -28.83 -16.29
C SER A 376 -22.64 -29.63 -15.97
N LYS A 377 -22.67 -30.46 -14.90
CA LYS A 377 -21.56 -31.38 -14.56
C LYS A 377 -21.19 -32.34 -15.67
N LYS A 378 -22.09 -32.62 -16.62
CA LYS A 378 -21.79 -33.43 -17.80
C LYS A 378 -20.82 -32.76 -18.77
N LEU A 379 -20.65 -31.47 -18.64
CA LEU A 379 -19.80 -30.62 -19.47
C LEU A 379 -18.46 -30.28 -18.80
N SER A 380 -18.23 -30.81 -17.59
CA SER A 380 -17.05 -30.45 -16.79
C SER A 380 -15.73 -30.78 -17.47
N ASP A 381 -15.64 -31.88 -18.23
CA ASP A 381 -14.40 -32.27 -18.89
C ASP A 381 -13.96 -31.23 -19.95
N GLY A 382 -14.88 -30.81 -20.84
CA GLY A 382 -14.58 -29.77 -21.84
C GLY A 382 -14.28 -28.40 -21.19
N ALA A 383 -14.98 -28.07 -20.10
CA ALA A 383 -14.68 -26.84 -19.36
C ALA A 383 -13.30 -26.89 -18.67
N ARG A 384 -12.86 -28.08 -18.20
CA ARG A 384 -11.50 -28.27 -17.63
C ARG A 384 -10.39 -28.15 -18.66
N GLU A 385 -10.64 -28.52 -19.92
CA GLU A 385 -9.68 -28.27 -21.01
C GLU A 385 -9.45 -26.77 -21.17
N ILE A 386 -10.52 -25.98 -21.23
CA ILE A 386 -10.42 -24.49 -21.30
C ILE A 386 -9.69 -23.93 -20.09
N PHE A 387 -10.03 -24.39 -18.87
CA PHE A 387 -9.32 -24.00 -17.66
C PHE A 387 -7.83 -24.31 -17.78
N GLY A 388 -7.44 -25.52 -18.21
CA GLY A 388 -6.05 -25.94 -18.33
C GLY A 388 -5.25 -25.11 -19.34
N GLU A 389 -5.88 -24.66 -20.43
CA GLU A 389 -5.26 -23.77 -21.40
C GLU A 389 -5.05 -22.35 -20.83
N LEU A 390 -6.10 -21.75 -20.25
CA LEU A 390 -6.03 -20.38 -19.76
C LEU A 390 -5.18 -20.25 -18.48
N ALA A 391 -5.14 -21.28 -17.65
CA ALA A 391 -4.34 -21.30 -16.41
C ALA A 391 -2.82 -21.25 -16.65
N GLN A 392 -2.34 -21.46 -17.88
CA GLN A 392 -0.92 -21.30 -18.21
C GLN A 392 -0.48 -19.83 -18.20
N ASP A 393 -1.41 -18.92 -18.46
CA ASP A 393 -1.11 -17.49 -18.61
C ASP A 393 -1.82 -16.60 -17.58
N PHE A 394 -2.96 -17.07 -17.01
CA PHE A 394 -3.82 -16.28 -16.14
C PHE A 394 -4.21 -17.02 -14.87
N MET A 395 -4.40 -16.30 -13.78
CA MET A 395 -5.15 -16.81 -12.63
C MET A 395 -6.63 -16.89 -13.01
N VAL A 396 -7.15 -18.11 -13.09
CA VAL A 396 -8.53 -18.41 -13.43
C VAL A 396 -9.15 -19.32 -12.35
N ASP A 397 -10.47 -19.20 -12.14
CA ASP A 397 -11.24 -20.07 -11.26
C ASP A 397 -12.04 -21.10 -12.04
N PHE A 398 -12.39 -22.21 -11.38
CA PHE A 398 -13.24 -23.25 -11.91
C PHE A 398 -14.34 -23.63 -10.92
N ASP A 399 -15.60 -23.40 -11.27
CA ASP A 399 -16.72 -23.70 -10.39
C ASP A 399 -17.85 -24.47 -11.11
N GLU A 400 -18.16 -25.66 -10.61
CA GLU A 400 -19.23 -26.52 -11.11
C GLU A 400 -20.34 -26.75 -10.07
N THR A 401 -20.32 -26.01 -8.94
CA THR A 401 -21.17 -26.28 -7.78
C THR A 401 -22.38 -25.34 -7.71
N GLY A 402 -23.59 -25.89 -7.77
CA GLY A 402 -24.84 -25.15 -7.70
C GLY A 402 -25.33 -24.65 -9.05
N SER A 403 -26.35 -23.78 -9.07
CA SER A 403 -26.89 -23.20 -10.30
C SER A 403 -25.95 -22.16 -10.88
N ILE A 404 -26.01 -21.96 -12.21
CA ILE A 404 -25.16 -20.99 -12.91
C ILE A 404 -25.32 -19.57 -12.33
N GLY A 405 -26.54 -19.15 -12.01
CA GLY A 405 -26.79 -17.84 -11.42
C GLY A 405 -26.12 -17.64 -10.05
N LYS A 406 -26.09 -18.69 -9.19
CA LYS A 406 -25.36 -18.65 -7.92
C LYS A 406 -23.84 -18.55 -8.12
N ARG A 407 -23.32 -19.21 -9.17
CA ARG A 407 -21.90 -19.15 -9.51
C ARG A 407 -21.50 -17.77 -10.02
N TYR A 408 -22.32 -17.14 -10.87
CA TYR A 408 -22.11 -15.75 -11.28
C TYR A 408 -22.06 -14.83 -10.06
N ARG A 409 -22.99 -14.97 -9.10
CA ARG A 409 -22.99 -14.15 -7.88
C ARG A 409 -21.70 -14.29 -7.07
N ARG A 410 -21.21 -15.53 -6.90
CA ARG A 410 -19.95 -15.77 -6.20
C ARG A 410 -18.77 -15.09 -6.88
N GLN A 411 -18.75 -15.04 -8.22
CA GLN A 411 -17.70 -14.38 -8.98
C GLN A 411 -17.83 -12.85 -8.96
N ASP A 412 -19.06 -12.32 -8.98
CA ASP A 412 -19.33 -10.89 -8.79
C ASP A 412 -18.79 -10.42 -7.41
N GLU A 413 -19.06 -11.19 -6.35
CA GLU A 413 -18.64 -10.90 -4.96
C GLU A 413 -17.12 -10.89 -4.75
N ILE A 414 -16.35 -11.56 -5.56
CA ILE A 414 -14.87 -11.59 -5.48
C ILE A 414 -14.18 -10.77 -6.56
N GLY A 415 -14.96 -10.14 -7.45
CA GLY A 415 -14.46 -9.20 -8.43
C GLY A 415 -13.89 -9.85 -9.70
N THR A 416 -14.23 -11.08 -10.01
CA THR A 416 -13.84 -11.73 -11.27
C THR A 416 -14.52 -11.02 -12.45
N PRO A 417 -13.77 -10.42 -13.40
CA PRO A 417 -14.37 -9.57 -14.43
C PRO A 417 -15.16 -10.35 -15.49
N PHE A 418 -14.77 -11.60 -15.77
CA PHE A 418 -15.38 -12.40 -16.81
C PHE A 418 -15.75 -13.80 -16.35
N CYS A 419 -16.99 -14.21 -16.64
CA CYS A 419 -17.44 -15.59 -16.43
C CYS A 419 -17.61 -16.28 -17.78
N ILE A 420 -16.88 -17.36 -18.00
CA ILE A 420 -16.86 -18.15 -19.24
C ILE A 420 -17.72 -19.39 -19.00
N THR A 421 -18.90 -19.42 -19.63
CA THR A 421 -19.82 -20.55 -19.53
C THR A 421 -19.67 -21.50 -20.71
N TYR A 422 -19.31 -22.75 -20.41
CA TYR A 422 -19.30 -23.86 -21.36
C TYR A 422 -20.63 -24.58 -21.30
N ASP A 423 -21.41 -24.51 -22.35
CA ASP A 423 -22.77 -25.04 -22.46
C ASP A 423 -22.86 -26.22 -23.43
N PHE A 424 -24.07 -26.73 -23.71
CA PHE A 424 -24.27 -27.86 -24.59
C PHE A 424 -23.94 -27.54 -26.04
N ASP A 425 -24.23 -26.31 -26.50
CA ASP A 425 -23.91 -25.88 -27.86
C ASP A 425 -22.39 -25.76 -28.06
N SER A 426 -21.66 -25.44 -26.99
CA SER A 426 -20.19 -25.34 -27.02
C SER A 426 -19.48 -26.62 -27.45
N VAL A 427 -20.12 -27.78 -27.25
CA VAL A 427 -19.58 -29.08 -27.68
C VAL A 427 -19.52 -29.18 -29.22
N GLU A 428 -20.52 -28.58 -29.88
CA GLU A 428 -20.66 -28.64 -31.35
C GLU A 428 -19.99 -27.45 -32.02
N ASP A 429 -20.30 -26.22 -31.58
CA ASP A 429 -19.89 -24.99 -32.26
C ASP A 429 -18.52 -24.44 -31.79
N LYS A 430 -17.92 -25.04 -30.74
CA LYS A 430 -16.63 -24.62 -30.17
C LYS A 430 -16.64 -23.14 -29.72
N MET A 431 -17.81 -22.65 -29.30
CA MET A 431 -17.96 -21.31 -28.74
C MET A 431 -18.41 -21.39 -27.27
N VAL A 432 -18.14 -20.36 -26.53
CA VAL A 432 -18.54 -20.20 -25.11
C VAL A 432 -19.25 -18.88 -24.90
N THR A 433 -20.05 -18.80 -23.85
CA THR A 433 -20.68 -17.54 -23.45
C THR A 433 -19.77 -16.85 -22.42
N VAL A 434 -19.33 -15.63 -22.73
CA VAL A 434 -18.58 -14.77 -21.81
C VAL A 434 -19.53 -13.73 -21.24
N ARG A 435 -19.69 -13.73 -19.92
CA ARG A 435 -20.47 -12.73 -19.20
C ARG A 435 -19.53 -11.70 -18.57
N ASP A 436 -19.77 -10.44 -18.85
CA ASP A 436 -19.12 -9.31 -18.20
C ASP A 436 -19.75 -9.07 -16.81
N ARG A 437 -18.90 -8.87 -15.78
CA ARG A 437 -19.34 -8.64 -14.40
C ARG A 437 -20.10 -7.34 -14.23
N ASP A 438 -19.63 -6.27 -14.86
CA ASP A 438 -20.13 -4.91 -14.62
C ASP A 438 -21.43 -4.65 -15.36
N THR A 439 -21.51 -5.04 -16.63
CA THR A 439 -22.70 -4.85 -17.47
C THR A 439 -23.70 -6.00 -17.40
N MET A 440 -23.27 -7.17 -16.92
CA MET A 440 -23.99 -8.46 -16.99
C MET A 440 -24.31 -8.93 -18.42
N GLU A 441 -23.83 -8.22 -19.44
CA GLU A 441 -23.98 -8.63 -20.83
C GLU A 441 -23.26 -9.95 -21.11
N GLN A 442 -23.85 -10.74 -22.00
CA GLN A 442 -23.34 -12.02 -22.41
C GLN A 442 -23.06 -12.04 -23.90
N THR A 443 -21.84 -12.37 -24.24
CA THR A 443 -21.38 -12.45 -25.63
C THR A 443 -20.83 -13.83 -25.93
N ARG A 444 -21.15 -14.35 -27.13
CA ARG A 444 -20.62 -15.63 -27.57
C ARG A 444 -19.28 -15.45 -28.29
N LEU A 445 -18.27 -16.17 -27.82
CA LEU A 445 -16.89 -16.12 -28.39
C LEU A 445 -16.38 -17.51 -28.73
N PRO A 446 -15.58 -17.68 -29.81
CA PRO A 446 -14.84 -18.90 -30.06
C PRO A 446 -13.86 -19.21 -28.91
N ILE A 447 -13.74 -20.48 -28.54
CA ILE A 447 -12.78 -20.92 -27.50
C ILE A 447 -11.36 -20.50 -27.90
N SER A 448 -11.00 -20.60 -29.18
CA SER A 448 -9.68 -20.18 -29.70
C SER A 448 -9.32 -18.72 -29.44
N ASP A 449 -10.30 -17.85 -29.23
CA ASP A 449 -10.11 -16.41 -29.11
C ASP A 449 -10.05 -15.95 -27.64
N LEU A 450 -10.36 -16.84 -26.69
CA LEU A 450 -10.43 -16.51 -25.26
C LEU A 450 -9.11 -15.96 -24.71
N LYS A 451 -7.98 -16.56 -25.05
CA LYS A 451 -6.67 -16.09 -24.59
C LYS A 451 -6.42 -14.67 -25.04
N LYS A 452 -6.61 -14.39 -26.32
CA LYS A 452 -6.44 -13.04 -26.87
C LYS A 452 -7.42 -12.05 -26.26
N PHE A 453 -8.68 -12.43 -26.07
CA PHE A 453 -9.68 -11.60 -25.39
C PHE A 453 -9.21 -11.21 -23.99
N LEU A 454 -8.74 -12.17 -23.19
CA LEU A 454 -8.24 -11.87 -21.85
C LEU A 454 -6.97 -11.02 -21.89
N GLU A 455 -6.01 -11.31 -22.78
CA GLU A 455 -4.80 -10.49 -22.95
C GLU A 455 -5.12 -9.01 -23.20
N GLU A 456 -6.14 -8.72 -24.02
CA GLU A 456 -6.57 -7.35 -24.32
C GLU A 456 -7.29 -6.67 -23.14
N LYS A 457 -8.04 -7.45 -22.34
CA LYS A 457 -8.91 -6.91 -21.27
C LYS A 457 -8.24 -6.76 -19.91
N VAL A 458 -7.20 -7.57 -19.62
CA VAL A 458 -6.55 -7.60 -18.29
C VAL A 458 -5.22 -6.86 -18.24
N GLN A 459 -4.93 -6.00 -19.22
CA GLN A 459 -3.70 -5.20 -19.25
C GLN A 459 -3.70 -4.12 -18.14
N PHE A 460 -2.47 -3.85 -17.63
CA PHE A 460 -2.25 -2.72 -16.72
C PHE A 460 -2.11 -1.42 -17.52
#